data_deda8d862ed86cab1ab0712dfc95865d
#
_entry.id   deda8d862ed86cab1ab0712dfc95865d
#
_cell.length_a   1.000
_cell.length_b   1.000
_cell.length_c   1.000
_cell.angle_alpha   90.00
_cell.angle_beta   90.00
_cell.angle_gamma   90.00
#
_symmetry.space_group_name_H-M   'P 1'
#
loop_
_entity.id
_entity.type
_entity.pdbx_description
1 polymer ?
#
loop_
_entity_poly.entity_id
_entity_poly.type
_entity_poly.pdbx_seq_one_letter_code
_entity_poly.pdbx_strand_id
1 'polypeptide(L)'
;MGCRFCASALGGFVRNLSAGEMLGQVLAAENYVRDEGTDEDPSINHIVVMGMGEPFDNYDNLACFLRLLHDEKGRNMSYRNMTVSTSGIVPVIERFGEDFPQVNLAISLHRLTDEGRSRIMPVNRKYPLDMLLEAAERYTDKTRRRITFEYALISGENDS
;
A
#
# COMPACT_ATOMS: atom_id res chain seq x y z
N MET A 1 -0.81 -12.29 6.42
CA MET A 1 -0.26 -12.46 5.06
C MET A 1 0.83 -13.54 5.00
N GLY A 2 1.86 -13.54 5.83
CA GLY A 2 2.87 -14.60 5.92
C GLY A 2 3.86 -14.66 4.74
N CYS A 3 4.17 -13.51 4.13
CA CYS A 3 5.18 -13.43 3.07
C CYS A 3 6.56 -13.79 3.62
N ARG A 4 7.27 -14.73 2.96
CA ARG A 4 8.52 -15.33 3.49
C ARG A 4 9.71 -14.39 3.52
N PHE A 5 9.71 -13.34 2.72
CA PHE A 5 10.76 -12.32 2.67
C PHE A 5 10.52 -11.16 3.65
N CYS A 6 9.36 -11.11 4.30
CA CYS A 6 8.96 -9.97 5.13
C CYS A 6 9.25 -10.24 6.61
N ALA A 7 10.15 -9.45 7.20
CA ALA A 7 10.48 -9.55 8.62
C ALA A 7 9.26 -9.34 9.54
N SER A 8 8.32 -8.48 9.14
CA SER A 8 7.08 -8.24 9.88
C SER A 8 6.18 -9.47 9.98
N ALA A 9 6.31 -10.45 9.08
CA ALA A 9 5.53 -11.69 9.14
C ALA A 9 5.94 -12.60 10.31
N LEU A 10 7.15 -12.44 10.85
CA LEU A 10 7.67 -13.25 11.97
C LEU A 10 6.89 -13.03 13.27
N GLY A 11 6.40 -11.80 13.50
CA GLY A 11 5.62 -11.43 14.68
C GLY A 11 4.14 -11.84 14.62
N GLY A 12 3.66 -12.34 13.49
CA GLY A 12 2.26 -12.67 13.28
C GLY A 12 1.34 -11.44 13.24
N PHE A 13 0.04 -11.70 13.25
CA PHE A 13 -0.98 -10.65 13.31
C PHE A 13 -1.32 -10.33 14.78
N VAL A 14 -1.25 -9.06 15.14
CA VAL A 14 -1.63 -8.58 16.49
C VAL A 14 -3.02 -7.94 16.43
N ARG A 15 -3.16 -6.84 15.69
CA ARG A 15 -4.45 -6.14 15.46
C ARG A 15 -4.32 -5.19 14.26
N ASN A 16 -5.46 -4.73 13.78
CA ASN A 16 -5.52 -3.63 12.82
C ASN A 16 -5.30 -2.29 13.54
N LEU A 17 -4.67 -1.34 12.84
CA LEU A 17 -4.61 0.06 13.26
C LEU A 17 -5.95 0.74 12.94
N SER A 18 -6.41 1.63 13.83
CA SER A 18 -7.47 2.56 13.52
C SER A 18 -7.00 3.69 12.59
N ALA A 19 -7.93 4.37 11.93
CA ALA A 19 -7.62 5.55 11.11
C ALA A 19 -6.91 6.65 11.93
N GLY A 20 -7.32 6.85 13.19
CA GLY A 20 -6.69 7.81 14.09
C GLY A 20 -5.26 7.46 14.46
N GLU A 21 -4.94 6.17 14.66
CA GLU A 21 -3.57 5.73 14.90
C GLU A 21 -2.67 5.93 13.66
N MET A 22 -3.20 5.67 12.46
CA MET A 22 -2.47 5.95 11.21
C MET A 22 -2.20 7.45 11.05
N LEU A 23 -3.20 8.30 11.31
CA LEU A 23 -3.04 9.76 11.27
C LEU A 23 -2.05 10.23 12.34
N GLY A 24 -2.08 9.64 13.54
CA GLY A 24 -1.15 9.95 14.62
C GLY A 24 0.32 9.74 14.26
N GLN A 25 0.64 8.74 13.42
CA GLN A 25 2.00 8.53 12.92
C GLN A 25 2.45 9.69 12.02
N VAL A 26 1.56 10.21 11.16
CA VAL A 26 1.86 11.36 10.29
C VAL A 26 2.16 12.59 11.15
N LEU A 27 1.29 12.88 12.13
CA LEU A 27 1.45 14.02 13.03
C LEU A 27 2.72 13.91 13.89
N ALA A 28 3.04 12.71 14.35
CA ALA A 28 4.27 12.46 15.10
C ALA A 28 5.53 12.71 14.25
N ALA A 29 5.51 12.25 13.00
CA ALA A 29 6.62 12.48 12.08
C ALA A 29 6.80 13.98 11.75
N GLU A 30 5.71 14.73 11.59
CA GLU A 30 5.78 16.19 11.37
C GLU A 30 6.30 16.95 12.58
N ASN A 31 5.85 16.58 13.78
CA ASN A 31 6.37 17.16 15.00
C ASN A 31 7.87 16.91 15.14
N TYR A 32 8.31 15.67 14.83
CA TYR A 32 9.73 15.34 14.85
C TYR A 32 10.56 16.20 13.88
N VAL A 33 10.12 16.33 12.63
CA VAL A 33 10.82 17.17 11.63
C VAL A 33 10.85 18.63 12.05
N ARG A 34 9.78 19.14 12.66
CA ARG A 34 9.72 20.51 13.19
C ARG A 34 10.68 20.72 14.36
N ASP A 35 10.76 19.77 15.28
CA ASP A 35 11.60 19.88 16.47
C ASP A 35 13.10 19.78 16.13
N GLU A 36 13.46 19.02 15.10
CA GLU A 36 14.84 18.92 14.60
C GLU A 36 15.30 20.20 13.85
N GLY A 37 14.38 21.09 13.49
CA GLY A 37 14.69 22.41 12.91
C GLY A 37 15.38 22.34 11.53
N THR A 38 15.20 21.26 10.79
CA THR A 38 15.90 20.99 9.52
C THR A 38 15.23 21.60 8.30
N ASP A 39 13.96 22.02 8.40
CA ASP A 39 13.17 22.54 7.28
C ASP A 39 12.37 23.78 7.65
N GLU A 40 12.28 24.73 6.70
CA GLU A 40 11.42 25.91 6.80
C GLU A 40 9.91 25.55 6.76
N ASP A 41 9.56 24.44 6.07
CA ASP A 41 8.21 23.87 6.03
C ASP A 41 8.26 22.38 6.42
N PRO A 42 8.00 22.03 7.70
CA PRO A 42 8.02 20.66 8.19
C PRO A 42 6.83 19.81 7.71
N SER A 43 6.04 20.26 6.75
CA SER A 43 4.87 19.53 6.29
C SER A 43 5.26 18.29 5.48
N ILE A 44 4.63 17.16 5.80
CA ILE A 44 4.74 15.93 5.01
C ILE A 44 3.88 16.08 3.76
N ASN A 45 4.52 16.10 2.59
CA ASN A 45 3.86 16.35 1.31
C ASN A 45 3.44 15.07 0.58
N HIS A 46 4.05 13.93 0.90
CA HIS A 46 3.76 12.62 0.30
C HIS A 46 3.67 11.54 1.37
N ILE A 47 2.71 10.63 1.19
CA ILE A 47 2.52 9.50 2.08
C ILE A 47 2.49 8.22 1.28
N VAL A 48 3.21 7.21 1.78
CA VAL A 48 3.12 5.84 1.29
C VAL A 48 2.61 4.94 2.41
N VAL A 49 1.51 4.25 2.15
CA VAL A 49 0.98 3.21 3.04
C VAL A 49 1.69 1.91 2.68
N MET A 50 2.88 1.77 3.24
CA MET A 50 3.79 0.63 3.07
C MET A 50 4.37 0.29 4.45
N GLY A 51 4.75 -0.95 4.66
CA GLY A 51 5.41 -1.34 5.89
C GLY A 51 4.77 -2.56 6.54
N MET A 52 4.34 -2.49 7.80
CA MET A 52 3.84 -3.64 8.53
C MET A 52 2.37 -3.91 8.22
N GLY A 53 2.09 -5.10 7.64
CA GLY A 53 0.74 -5.58 7.38
C GLY A 53 0.29 -5.42 5.92
N GLU A 54 -1.00 -5.63 5.71
CA GLU A 54 -1.67 -5.50 4.41
C GLU A 54 -2.80 -4.47 4.56
N PRO A 55 -2.70 -3.31 3.92
CA PRO A 55 -3.69 -2.25 4.09
C PRO A 55 -5.09 -2.65 3.61
N PHE A 56 -5.18 -3.55 2.62
CA PHE A 56 -6.46 -4.02 2.11
C PHE A 56 -7.18 -5.02 3.03
N ASP A 57 -6.48 -5.65 3.98
CA ASP A 57 -7.10 -6.40 5.08
C ASP A 57 -7.73 -5.46 6.14
N ASN A 58 -7.36 -4.17 6.12
CA ASN A 58 -7.86 -3.13 7.04
C ASN A 58 -8.54 -1.98 6.27
N TYR A 59 -9.28 -2.31 5.22
CA TYR A 59 -9.73 -1.37 4.20
C TYR A 59 -10.55 -0.19 4.75
N ASP A 60 -11.49 -0.44 5.66
CA ASP A 60 -12.38 0.63 6.14
C ASP A 60 -11.63 1.68 6.97
N ASN A 61 -10.64 1.27 7.78
CA ASN A 61 -9.76 2.21 8.47
C ASN A 61 -8.80 2.91 7.50
N LEU A 62 -8.28 2.21 6.50
CA LEU A 62 -7.48 2.81 5.43
C LEU A 62 -8.29 3.90 4.70
N ALA A 63 -9.51 3.59 4.28
CA ALA A 63 -10.38 4.52 3.57
C ALA A 63 -10.70 5.76 4.42
N CYS A 64 -10.98 5.57 5.70
CA CYS A 64 -11.17 6.68 6.64
C CYS A 64 -9.90 7.53 6.77
N PHE A 65 -8.74 6.91 6.92
CA PHE A 65 -7.44 7.61 7.01
C PHE A 65 -7.14 8.46 5.77
N LEU A 66 -7.34 7.90 4.57
CA LEU A 66 -7.12 8.64 3.31
C LEU A 66 -8.06 9.85 3.19
N ARG A 67 -9.33 9.71 3.62
CA ARG A 67 -10.28 10.83 3.65
C ARG A 67 -9.90 11.89 4.66
N LEU A 68 -9.44 11.51 5.86
CA LEU A 68 -8.96 12.45 6.88
C LEU A 68 -7.77 13.27 6.42
N LEU A 69 -6.84 12.64 5.69
CA LEU A 69 -5.70 13.36 5.09
C LEU A 69 -6.13 14.35 4.01
N HIS A 70 -7.16 14.01 3.26
CA HIS A 70 -7.67 14.83 2.15
C HIS A 70 -8.63 15.93 2.60
N ASP A 71 -9.20 15.85 3.81
CA ASP A 71 -10.20 16.78 4.31
C ASP A 71 -9.67 18.22 4.27
N GLU A 72 -10.45 19.14 3.69
CA GLU A 72 -10.10 20.56 3.55
C GLU A 72 -9.92 21.26 4.92
N LYS A 73 -10.62 20.79 5.95
CA LYS A 73 -10.49 21.28 7.33
C LYS A 73 -9.34 20.62 8.09
N GLY A 74 -8.72 19.60 7.49
CA GLY A 74 -7.59 18.85 8.03
C GLY A 74 -6.29 19.20 7.32
N ARG A 75 -5.61 18.16 6.80
CA ARG A 75 -4.33 18.29 6.08
C ARG A 75 -4.47 18.82 4.65
N ASN A 76 -5.64 18.70 4.05
CA ASN A 76 -5.92 19.06 2.65
C ASN A 76 -4.91 18.44 1.66
N MET A 77 -4.43 17.23 1.96
CA MET A 77 -3.46 16.53 1.12
C MET A 77 -4.13 16.00 -0.14
N SER A 78 -3.54 16.27 -1.30
CA SER A 78 -4.04 15.72 -2.56
C SER A 78 -3.94 14.18 -2.55
N TYR A 79 -4.99 13.48 -3.01
CA TYR A 79 -4.96 12.04 -3.23
C TYR A 79 -3.80 11.59 -4.14
N ARG A 80 -3.33 12.45 -5.04
CA ARG A 80 -2.19 12.17 -5.92
C ARG A 80 -0.86 12.07 -5.18
N ASN A 81 -0.80 12.60 -3.97
CA ASN A 81 0.37 12.53 -3.10
C ASN A 81 0.31 11.35 -2.12
N MET A 82 -0.69 10.50 -2.26
CA MET A 82 -0.85 9.29 -1.47
C MET A 82 -0.62 8.06 -2.33
N THR A 83 0.12 7.09 -1.80
CA THR A 83 0.34 5.79 -2.44
C THR A 83 -0.05 4.68 -1.46
N VAL A 84 -0.80 3.70 -1.93
CA VAL A 84 -1.12 2.50 -1.17
C VAL A 84 -0.49 1.31 -1.86
N SER A 85 0.27 0.49 -1.10
CA SER A 85 0.84 -0.75 -1.60
C SER A 85 0.06 -1.95 -1.07
N THR A 86 -0.20 -2.92 -1.93
CA THR A 86 -0.89 -4.17 -1.58
C THR A 86 -0.14 -5.38 -2.09
N SER A 87 -0.29 -6.48 -1.39
CA SER A 87 0.17 -7.80 -1.85
C SER A 87 -0.73 -8.42 -2.94
N GLY A 88 -1.86 -7.77 -3.27
CA GLY A 88 -2.75 -8.20 -4.35
C GLY A 88 -4.02 -8.91 -3.86
N ILE A 89 -4.79 -8.30 -2.98
CA ILE A 89 -6.15 -8.74 -2.62
C ILE A 89 -7.11 -8.27 -3.71
N VAL A 90 -7.29 -9.08 -4.75
CA VAL A 90 -7.98 -8.72 -6.01
C VAL A 90 -9.33 -8.04 -5.84
N PRO A 91 -10.30 -8.56 -5.02
CA PRO A 91 -11.60 -7.88 -4.89
C PRO A 91 -11.50 -6.47 -4.31
N VAL A 92 -10.46 -6.19 -3.52
CA VAL A 92 -10.27 -4.88 -2.90
C VAL A 92 -9.59 -3.90 -3.85
N ILE A 93 -8.78 -4.37 -4.81
CA ILE A 93 -8.21 -3.52 -5.87
C ILE A 93 -9.32 -2.83 -6.66
N GLU A 94 -10.38 -3.55 -7.03
CA GLU A 94 -11.51 -3.00 -7.78
C GLU A 94 -12.26 -1.95 -6.95
N ARG A 95 -12.60 -2.27 -5.70
CA ARG A 95 -13.23 -1.34 -4.76
C ARG A 95 -12.39 -0.08 -4.54
N PHE A 96 -11.07 -0.25 -4.39
CA PHE A 96 -10.14 0.86 -4.21
C PHE A 96 -10.11 1.81 -5.40
N GLY A 97 -10.15 1.27 -6.63
CA GLY A 97 -10.25 2.07 -7.85
C GLY A 97 -11.56 2.86 -7.97
N GLU A 98 -12.64 2.38 -7.35
CA GLU A 98 -13.92 3.10 -7.25
C GLU A 98 -13.88 4.21 -6.22
N ASP A 99 -13.43 3.87 -5.01
CA ASP A 99 -13.46 4.78 -3.86
C ASP A 99 -12.38 5.88 -3.96
N PHE A 100 -11.21 5.55 -4.53
CA PHE A 100 -10.02 6.43 -4.55
C PHE A 100 -9.31 6.44 -5.92
N PRO A 101 -9.96 6.86 -7.00
CA PRO A 101 -9.39 6.79 -8.36
C PRO A 101 -8.16 7.68 -8.57
N GLN A 102 -7.86 8.59 -7.65
CA GLN A 102 -6.70 9.48 -7.74
C GLN A 102 -5.52 9.08 -6.85
N VAL A 103 -5.71 8.15 -5.91
CA VAL A 103 -4.62 7.61 -5.08
C VAL A 103 -3.76 6.69 -5.94
N ASN A 104 -2.45 6.71 -5.73
CA ASN A 104 -1.55 5.82 -6.45
C ASN A 104 -1.62 4.41 -5.86
N LEU A 105 -1.65 3.40 -6.74
CA LEU A 105 -1.63 2.00 -6.35
C LEU A 105 -0.28 1.38 -6.69
N ALA A 106 0.33 0.72 -5.72
CA ALA A 106 1.49 -0.15 -5.89
C ALA A 106 1.09 -1.60 -5.59
N ILE A 107 1.62 -2.55 -6.34
CA ILE A 107 1.36 -3.98 -6.17
C ILE A 107 2.69 -4.72 -6.00
N SER A 108 2.84 -5.42 -4.88
CA SER A 108 3.96 -6.30 -4.62
C SER A 108 3.88 -7.54 -5.49
N LEU A 109 4.67 -7.58 -6.58
CA LEU A 109 4.69 -8.68 -7.55
C LEU A 109 5.72 -9.75 -7.19
N HIS A 110 6.98 -9.37 -7.11
CA HIS A 110 8.18 -10.10 -6.67
C HIS A 110 8.52 -11.39 -7.42
N ARG A 111 7.60 -12.00 -8.18
CA ARG A 111 7.81 -13.18 -9.03
C ARG A 111 6.89 -13.12 -10.25
N LEU A 112 7.34 -13.71 -11.34
CA LEU A 112 6.63 -13.70 -12.64
C LEU A 112 5.93 -15.03 -12.94
N THR A 113 5.99 -16.01 -12.01
CA THR A 113 5.29 -17.29 -12.13
C THR A 113 4.47 -17.56 -10.88
N ASP A 114 3.31 -18.23 -11.02
CA ASP A 114 2.45 -18.59 -9.89
C ASP A 114 3.14 -19.49 -8.89
N GLU A 115 3.97 -20.44 -9.37
CA GLU A 115 4.75 -21.30 -8.49
C GLU A 115 5.74 -20.47 -7.64
N GLY A 116 6.52 -19.62 -8.30
CA GLY A 116 7.50 -18.74 -7.62
C GLY A 116 6.83 -17.79 -6.65
N ARG A 117 5.72 -17.17 -7.06
CA ARG A 117 4.99 -16.22 -6.22
C ARG A 117 4.31 -16.90 -5.04
N SER A 118 3.67 -18.04 -5.24
CA SER A 118 3.02 -18.81 -4.17
C SER A 118 4.00 -19.33 -3.12
N ARG A 119 5.26 -19.53 -3.49
CA ARG A 119 6.33 -19.95 -2.58
C ARG A 119 6.68 -18.88 -1.57
N ILE A 120 6.69 -17.60 -1.97
CA ILE A 120 7.09 -16.48 -1.13
C ILE A 120 5.92 -15.62 -0.64
N MET A 121 4.80 -15.60 -1.37
CA MET A 121 3.60 -14.82 -1.07
C MET A 121 2.36 -15.73 -1.06
N PRO A 122 1.92 -16.22 0.10
CA PRO A 122 0.78 -17.15 0.19
C PRO A 122 -0.53 -16.63 -0.39
N VAL A 123 -0.71 -15.30 -0.47
CA VAL A 123 -1.88 -14.64 -1.08
C VAL A 123 -2.09 -15.07 -2.53
N ASN A 124 -1.02 -15.41 -3.26
CA ASN A 124 -1.08 -15.87 -4.65
C ASN A 124 -1.88 -17.16 -4.84
N ARG A 125 -1.95 -18.02 -3.81
CA ARG A 125 -2.76 -19.25 -3.87
C ARG A 125 -4.25 -18.95 -3.97
N LYS A 126 -4.69 -17.80 -3.44
CA LYS A 126 -6.08 -17.35 -3.51
C LYS A 126 -6.33 -16.44 -4.72
N TYR A 127 -5.34 -15.67 -5.09
CA TYR A 127 -5.38 -14.71 -6.20
C TYR A 127 -4.14 -14.92 -7.08
N PRO A 128 -4.20 -15.87 -8.06
CA PRO A 128 -3.13 -16.14 -9.02
C PRO A 128 -2.76 -14.91 -9.85
N LEU A 129 -1.61 -14.97 -10.52
CA LEU A 129 -1.07 -13.84 -11.29
C LEU A 129 -2.01 -13.38 -12.40
N ASP A 130 -2.67 -14.28 -13.11
CA ASP A 130 -3.64 -13.93 -14.14
C ASP A 130 -4.78 -13.07 -13.58
N MET A 131 -5.41 -13.50 -12.48
CA MET A 131 -6.44 -12.72 -11.80
C MET A 131 -5.93 -11.36 -11.32
N LEU A 132 -4.69 -11.31 -10.80
CA LEU A 132 -4.09 -10.08 -10.31
C LEU A 132 -3.82 -9.09 -11.45
N LEU A 133 -3.27 -9.60 -12.57
CA LEU A 133 -2.96 -8.77 -13.74
C LEU A 133 -4.23 -8.26 -14.44
N GLU A 134 -5.25 -9.10 -14.56
CA GLU A 134 -6.56 -8.67 -15.07
C GLU A 134 -7.19 -7.58 -14.18
N ALA A 135 -7.10 -7.71 -12.84
CA ALA A 135 -7.58 -6.68 -11.93
C ALA A 135 -6.78 -5.38 -12.05
N ALA A 136 -5.47 -5.47 -12.26
CA ALA A 136 -4.60 -4.34 -12.51
C ALA A 136 -4.94 -3.62 -13.83
N GLU A 137 -5.23 -4.38 -14.88
CA GLU A 137 -5.67 -3.84 -16.17
C GLU A 137 -7.01 -3.12 -16.03
N ARG A 138 -8.03 -3.75 -15.42
CA ARG A 138 -9.33 -3.11 -15.15
C ARG A 138 -9.20 -1.84 -14.30
N TYR A 139 -8.33 -1.86 -13.28
CA TYR A 139 -8.03 -0.67 -12.47
C TYR A 139 -7.47 0.46 -13.33
N THR A 140 -6.48 0.15 -14.18
CA THR A 140 -5.82 1.14 -15.06
C THR A 140 -6.81 1.72 -16.07
N ASP A 141 -7.64 0.89 -16.68
CA ASP A 141 -8.66 1.31 -17.64
C ASP A 141 -9.72 2.21 -17.01
N LYS A 142 -10.15 1.88 -15.80
CA LYS A 142 -11.17 2.63 -15.06
C LYS A 142 -10.65 3.96 -14.54
N THR A 143 -9.48 3.97 -13.92
CA THR A 143 -8.93 5.15 -13.24
C THR A 143 -8.08 6.04 -14.15
N ARG A 144 -7.62 5.50 -15.28
CA ARG A 144 -6.60 6.10 -16.16
C ARG A 144 -5.28 6.41 -15.42
N ARG A 145 -5.01 5.66 -14.36
CA ARG A 145 -3.81 5.81 -13.53
C ARG A 145 -2.88 4.62 -13.72
N ARG A 146 -1.58 4.90 -13.67
CA ARG A 146 -0.55 3.86 -13.67
C ARG A 146 -0.58 3.07 -12.37
N ILE A 147 -0.28 1.79 -12.45
CA ILE A 147 0.09 0.95 -11.31
C ILE A 147 1.61 0.83 -11.25
N THR A 148 2.16 0.87 -10.05
CA THR A 148 3.56 0.53 -9.81
C THR A 148 3.65 -0.92 -9.39
N PHE A 149 4.43 -1.73 -10.10
CA PHE A 149 4.76 -3.08 -9.64
C PHE A 149 6.10 -3.06 -8.90
N GLU A 150 6.10 -3.61 -7.69
CA GLU A 150 7.28 -3.77 -6.87
C GLU A 150 7.89 -5.14 -7.08
N TYR A 151 9.19 -5.18 -7.33
CA TYR A 151 9.92 -6.41 -7.59
C TYR A 151 11.24 -6.44 -6.81
N ALA A 152 11.30 -7.28 -5.77
CA ALA A 152 12.54 -7.51 -5.03
C ALA A 152 13.45 -8.44 -5.84
N LEU A 153 14.50 -7.88 -6.44
CA LEU A 153 15.50 -8.63 -7.16
C LEU A 153 16.46 -9.30 -6.18
N ILE A 154 16.52 -10.63 -6.21
CA ILE A 154 17.33 -11.43 -5.29
C ILE A 154 18.27 -12.29 -6.13
N SER A 155 19.59 -12.09 -5.91
CA SER A 155 20.63 -12.78 -6.68
C SER A 155 20.52 -14.31 -6.54
N GLY A 156 20.57 -15.00 -7.68
CA GLY A 156 20.45 -16.46 -7.77
C GLY A 156 19.03 -17.00 -7.57
N GLU A 157 18.03 -16.11 -7.38
CA GLU A 157 16.64 -16.53 -7.15
C GLU A 157 15.68 -16.07 -8.27
N ASN A 158 15.79 -14.83 -8.72
CA ASN A 158 14.89 -14.23 -9.69
C ASN A 158 15.54 -13.12 -10.54
N ASP A 159 16.84 -13.20 -10.72
CA ASP A 159 17.69 -12.26 -11.45
C ASP A 159 18.11 -12.77 -12.85
N SER A 160 17.48 -13.86 -13.32
CA SER A 160 17.74 -14.47 -14.64
C SER A 160 16.84 -13.89 -15.74
#